data_946eac84a32a24fca52e77264d317a98
#
_entry.id   946eac84a32a24fca52e77264d317a98
#
_cell.length_a   1.000
_cell.length_b   1.000
_cell.length_c   1.000
_cell.angle_alpha   90.00
_cell.angle_beta   90.00
_cell.angle_gamma   90.00
#
_symmetry.space_group_name_H-M   'P 1'
#
loop_
_entity.id
_entity.type
_entity.pdbx_description
1 polymer ?
#
loop_
_entity_poly.entity_id
_entity_poly.type
_entity_poly.pdbx_seq_one_letter_code
_entity_poly.pdbx_strand_id
1 'polypeptide(L)'
;MKALSFDPTTRRFLASRKPTIFLSAILCCAPLMTQAQMVDFEGKNITNVEIKYRGTKTVDEAAIRSFLSTRAGQAYSTEKLDADIKKLYESGKVDDVRWLAEPVGDGVKLIAEVATRPAMTGVGFVGNSIFSDKKLASESKLKAGGPLSDEEILNARRNIEAYYQGYGYPDVSVTHRMQPGDGGASLIFLIDEGMKNEVRNIRFEGNANITSKDLEKVMKTKEKGIFSIITKSGRVEGNQLDEDMEEILDYYRNKGFLRVSSSGIQRVPTGDGKMDLVVPINEGARYTVNGVGFGKMSVFQPEELYPALTLVGGDPYSAKKMRADIEMIRSYYGSRGYADATVVPDLDNASGDTVQITYRITEGNRFRVGRVNISGNTKSKDKVIRREVPLKPGDWFNSVDVDTTRTRLKNLNYFNDAQVSASPGGGGYRDLNILVDEKKTGSLSFGVGFSSIDNLVGYVTVEQTNFDLFNPWRFTGGGQRFTASVRAGQERRDFSMSLVEPWFMDRQLSLGGELFYRNALYFSDYYDQLNMGASVFLRKPLGEKAYLKGEYRFERIELDADD
;
A
#
# COMPACT_ATOMS: atom_id res chain seq x y z
N MET A 1 -44.54 -23.37 -34.85
CA MET A 1 -45.90 -22.89 -34.58
C MET A 1 -45.80 -21.72 -33.62
N LYS A 2 -46.24 -20.58 -34.13
CA LYS A 2 -46.65 -19.31 -33.49
C LYS A 2 -45.70 -18.64 -32.48
N ALA A 3 -45.10 -17.60 -33.02
CA ALA A 3 -44.60 -16.41 -32.36
C ALA A 3 -45.71 -15.61 -31.65
N LEU A 4 -45.34 -14.87 -30.62
CA LEU A 4 -46.00 -13.62 -30.27
C LEU A 4 -44.94 -12.65 -29.74
N SER A 5 -44.68 -11.66 -30.60
CA SER A 5 -43.99 -10.42 -30.34
C SER A 5 -44.80 -9.48 -29.47
N PHE A 6 -44.18 -8.65 -28.65
CA PHE A 6 -44.77 -7.38 -28.21
C PHE A 6 -43.75 -6.28 -28.32
N ASP A 7 -44.12 -5.27 -29.08
CA ASP A 7 -43.41 -4.07 -29.46
C ASP A 7 -43.81 -2.91 -28.51
N PRO A 8 -42.91 -1.92 -28.23
CA PRO A 8 -43.18 -0.80 -27.34
C PRO A 8 -43.50 0.46 -28.15
N THR A 9 -44.68 1.00 -28.06
CA THR A 9 -44.97 2.44 -28.24
C THR A 9 -46.44 2.72 -27.99
N THR A 10 -46.79 3.60 -27.09
CA THR A 10 -47.76 4.68 -27.39
C THR A 10 -47.70 5.79 -26.33
N ARG A 11 -47.56 6.97 -26.89
CA ARG A 11 -47.62 8.27 -26.25
C ARG A 11 -49.05 8.75 -26.04
N ARG A 12 -49.22 9.62 -25.05
CA ARG A 12 -50.11 10.80 -24.94
C ARG A 12 -51.62 10.56 -24.95
N PHE A 13 -52.30 11.08 -23.91
CA PHE A 13 -53.37 12.09 -24.15
C PHE A 13 -53.56 12.97 -22.89
N LEU A 14 -53.55 14.27 -23.16
CA LEU A 14 -54.03 15.38 -22.35
C LEU A 14 -55.57 15.39 -22.30
N ALA A 15 -56.16 15.69 -21.18
CA ALA A 15 -57.46 16.42 -21.18
C ALA A 15 -57.63 17.21 -19.87
N SER A 16 -57.72 18.46 -20.06
CA SER A 16 -58.14 19.53 -19.15
C SER A 16 -59.57 19.32 -18.60
N ARG A 17 -59.80 19.69 -17.33
CA ARG A 17 -61.09 20.25 -16.88
C ARG A 17 -60.87 21.34 -15.84
N LYS A 18 -61.35 22.52 -16.15
CA LYS A 18 -61.40 23.74 -15.33
C LYS A 18 -62.63 23.73 -14.40
N PRO A 19 -62.70 24.61 -13.41
CA PRO A 19 -63.40 24.46 -12.14
C PRO A 19 -64.75 25.06 -12.14
N THR A 20 -65.60 24.55 -11.28
CA THR A 20 -66.90 25.19 -10.92
C THR A 20 -66.76 25.82 -9.55
N ILE A 21 -66.99 27.13 -9.53
CA ILE A 21 -67.03 27.98 -8.34
C ILE A 21 -68.29 27.64 -7.54
N PHE A 22 -68.12 27.28 -6.25
CA PHE A 22 -69.20 27.39 -5.26
C PHE A 22 -68.74 28.36 -4.16
N LEU A 23 -69.40 29.50 -4.16
CA LEU A 23 -69.31 30.55 -3.17
C LEU A 23 -70.18 30.13 -1.98
N SER A 24 -69.58 29.81 -0.84
CA SER A 24 -70.32 29.71 0.43
C SER A 24 -69.57 30.55 1.46
N ALA A 25 -70.22 31.60 1.89
CA ALA A 25 -69.80 32.44 2.99
C ALA A 25 -69.76 31.64 4.29
N ILE A 26 -68.59 31.55 4.94
CA ILE A 26 -68.45 31.19 6.34
C ILE A 26 -67.64 32.24 7.04
N LEU A 27 -68.26 32.78 8.00
CA LEU A 27 -67.98 33.81 9.00
C LEU A 27 -66.63 33.67 9.65
N CYS A 28 -65.94 34.80 9.83
CA CYS A 28 -64.73 35.01 10.62
C CYS A 28 -64.68 34.29 11.97
N CYS A 29 -63.72 33.39 12.16
CA CYS A 29 -63.00 33.25 13.42
C CYS A 29 -61.51 33.25 13.07
N ALA A 30 -60.89 34.40 13.12
CA ALA A 30 -59.42 34.49 13.07
C ALA A 30 -58.86 33.89 14.37
N PRO A 31 -58.00 32.88 14.30
CA PRO A 31 -57.14 32.59 15.44
C PRO A 31 -56.09 33.75 15.43
N LEU A 32 -56.02 34.44 16.56
CA LEU A 32 -54.88 35.28 16.89
C LEU A 32 -53.62 34.41 16.74
N MET A 33 -52.96 34.50 15.60
CA MET A 33 -51.58 34.15 15.52
C MET A 33 -50.81 35.16 16.37
N THR A 34 -50.51 34.80 17.60
CA THR A 34 -49.45 35.42 18.35
C THR A 34 -48.20 35.33 17.51
N GLN A 35 -47.80 36.42 16.87
CA GLN A 35 -46.46 36.59 16.34
C GLN A 35 -45.53 36.34 17.55
N ALA A 36 -44.85 35.18 17.56
CA ALA A 36 -43.70 34.96 18.41
C ALA A 36 -42.67 36.04 17.99
N GLN A 37 -42.58 37.10 18.75
CA GLN A 37 -41.47 38.04 18.64
C GLN A 37 -40.21 37.20 18.82
N MET A 38 -39.39 37.09 17.80
CA MET A 38 -38.03 36.60 17.95
C MET A 38 -37.30 37.56 18.88
N VAL A 39 -37.19 37.20 20.16
CA VAL A 39 -36.43 37.97 21.13
C VAL A 39 -34.97 37.77 20.75
N ASP A 40 -34.35 38.84 20.30
CA ASP A 40 -32.93 38.89 20.05
C ASP A 40 -32.18 38.90 21.39
N PHE A 41 -31.40 37.84 21.64
CA PHE A 41 -30.61 37.71 22.84
C PHE A 41 -29.13 38.05 22.62
N GLU A 42 -28.70 38.38 21.37
CA GLU A 42 -27.30 38.63 21.07
C GLU A 42 -26.70 39.72 21.94
N GLY A 43 -25.57 39.41 22.58
CA GLY A 43 -24.90 40.34 23.52
C GLY A 43 -25.43 40.40 24.94
N LYS A 44 -26.62 39.82 25.26
CA LYS A 44 -27.16 39.79 26.63
C LYS A 44 -26.34 38.87 27.52
N ASN A 45 -26.29 39.20 28.84
CA ASN A 45 -25.54 38.37 29.78
C ASN A 45 -26.24 37.02 30.03
N ILE A 46 -25.51 35.93 29.95
CA ILE A 46 -25.97 34.58 30.28
C ILE A 46 -26.02 34.45 31.81
N THR A 47 -27.22 34.34 32.37
CA THR A 47 -27.41 34.23 33.83
C THR A 47 -27.16 32.84 34.35
N ASN A 48 -27.53 31.81 33.59
CA ASN A 48 -27.34 30.41 33.94
C ASN A 48 -27.24 29.54 32.68
N VAL A 49 -26.51 28.42 32.79
CA VAL A 49 -26.46 27.35 31.77
C VAL A 49 -26.87 26.03 32.42
N GLU A 50 -28.05 25.54 32.06
CA GLU A 50 -28.62 24.29 32.58
C GLU A 50 -28.51 23.20 31.48
N ILE A 51 -28.21 21.95 31.90
CA ILE A 51 -28.22 20.81 30.98
C ILE A 51 -29.44 19.93 31.32
N LYS A 52 -30.33 19.73 30.39
CA LYS A 52 -31.46 18.81 30.48
C LYS A 52 -31.29 17.63 29.57
N TYR A 53 -31.54 16.43 30.08
CA TYR A 53 -31.48 15.23 29.30
C TYR A 53 -32.86 14.89 28.72
N ARG A 54 -32.86 14.59 27.44
CA ARG A 54 -34.03 14.04 26.74
C ARG A 54 -33.79 12.54 26.51
N GLY A 55 -34.45 11.70 27.30
CA GLY A 55 -34.26 10.26 27.30
C GLY A 55 -33.28 9.78 28.38
N THR A 56 -32.63 8.64 28.13
CA THR A 56 -31.75 8.00 29.12
C THR A 56 -30.43 8.74 29.23
N LYS A 57 -30.04 9.09 30.47
CA LYS A 57 -28.73 9.72 30.73
C LYS A 57 -27.62 8.67 30.71
N THR A 58 -26.86 8.62 29.65
CA THR A 58 -25.73 7.70 29.47
C THR A 58 -24.37 8.40 29.57
N VAL A 59 -24.36 9.72 29.58
CA VAL A 59 -23.16 10.56 29.71
C VAL A 59 -23.36 11.52 30.88
N ASP A 60 -22.36 11.64 31.74
CA ASP A 60 -22.43 12.54 32.88
C ASP A 60 -22.45 14.02 32.48
N GLU A 61 -23.14 14.84 33.28
CA GLU A 61 -23.25 16.28 33.05
C GLU A 61 -21.88 16.96 33.00
N ALA A 62 -20.94 16.54 33.83
CA ALA A 62 -19.58 17.08 33.84
C ALA A 62 -18.87 16.82 32.49
N ALA A 63 -19.10 15.66 31.88
CA ALA A 63 -18.56 15.32 30.58
C ALA A 63 -19.19 16.19 29.47
N ILE A 64 -20.51 16.41 29.48
CA ILE A 64 -21.17 17.33 28.54
C ILE A 64 -20.62 18.75 28.72
N ARG A 65 -20.54 19.24 29.97
CA ARG A 65 -20.03 20.58 30.31
C ARG A 65 -18.58 20.80 29.82
N SER A 66 -17.77 19.77 29.75
CA SER A 66 -16.38 19.88 29.30
C SER A 66 -16.26 20.26 27.81
N PHE A 67 -17.27 19.95 27.00
CA PHE A 67 -17.32 20.29 25.57
C PHE A 67 -17.92 21.66 25.28
N LEU A 68 -18.66 22.24 26.27
CA LEU A 68 -19.26 23.55 26.12
C LEU A 68 -18.23 24.65 26.44
N SER A 69 -18.10 25.64 25.59
CA SER A 69 -17.32 26.85 25.86
C SER A 69 -18.18 27.95 26.51
N THR A 70 -19.51 27.86 26.34
CA THR A 70 -20.50 28.80 26.90
C THR A 70 -20.64 28.62 28.40
N ARG A 71 -20.54 29.72 29.15
CA ARG A 71 -20.62 29.76 30.63
C ARG A 71 -21.52 30.89 31.09
N ALA A 72 -22.09 30.75 32.29
CA ALA A 72 -22.76 31.85 32.97
C ALA A 72 -21.79 33.04 33.18
N GLY A 73 -22.29 34.27 33.07
CA GLY A 73 -21.50 35.50 33.13
C GLY A 73 -20.90 35.96 31.79
N GLN A 74 -21.03 35.19 30.72
CA GLN A 74 -20.60 35.60 29.38
C GLN A 74 -21.75 36.25 28.62
N ALA A 75 -21.40 37.00 27.56
CA ALA A 75 -22.37 37.48 26.59
C ALA A 75 -22.89 36.34 25.71
N TYR A 76 -24.19 36.32 25.49
CA TYR A 76 -24.82 35.38 24.55
C TYR A 76 -24.28 35.62 23.16
N SER A 77 -23.92 34.56 22.47
CA SER A 77 -23.50 34.58 21.06
C SER A 77 -23.96 33.31 20.38
N THR A 78 -24.74 33.47 19.31
CA THR A 78 -25.24 32.37 18.49
C THR A 78 -24.09 31.58 17.90
N GLU A 79 -23.02 32.25 17.46
CA GLU A 79 -21.82 31.59 16.89
C GLU A 79 -21.14 30.65 17.88
N LYS A 80 -21.06 31.04 19.16
CA LYS A 80 -20.49 30.17 20.22
C LYS A 80 -21.38 28.98 20.52
N LEU A 81 -22.70 29.15 20.52
CA LEU A 81 -23.64 28.05 20.71
C LEU A 81 -23.56 27.04 19.55
N ASP A 82 -23.45 27.50 18.32
CA ASP A 82 -23.28 26.63 17.16
C ASP A 82 -21.95 25.87 17.20
N ALA A 83 -20.88 26.55 17.64
CA ALA A 83 -19.59 25.89 17.86
C ALA A 83 -19.64 24.82 18.96
N ASP A 84 -20.40 25.09 20.03
CA ASP A 84 -20.59 24.12 21.12
C ASP A 84 -21.45 22.92 20.68
N ILE A 85 -22.49 23.14 19.88
CA ILE A 85 -23.27 22.06 19.25
C ILE A 85 -22.36 21.17 18.40
N LYS A 86 -21.54 21.79 17.55
CA LYS A 86 -20.61 21.06 16.68
C LYS A 86 -19.63 20.20 17.47
N LYS A 87 -19.02 20.76 18.52
CA LYS A 87 -18.11 19.99 19.42
C LYS A 87 -18.80 18.82 20.11
N LEU A 88 -20.06 18.99 20.53
CA LEU A 88 -20.83 17.92 21.13
C LEU A 88 -21.11 16.79 20.15
N TYR A 89 -21.50 17.10 18.90
CA TYR A 89 -21.66 16.08 17.85
C TYR A 89 -20.34 15.40 17.50
N GLU A 90 -19.25 16.17 17.36
CA GLU A 90 -17.90 15.65 17.09
C GLU A 90 -17.40 14.72 18.22
N SER A 91 -17.88 14.92 19.46
CA SER A 91 -17.55 14.03 20.58
C SER A 91 -18.10 12.62 20.44
N GLY A 92 -19.07 12.39 19.54
CA GLY A 92 -19.76 11.11 19.34
C GLY A 92 -20.64 10.65 20.51
N LYS A 93 -20.82 11.49 21.56
CA LYS A 93 -21.53 11.13 22.81
C LYS A 93 -23.01 11.48 22.80
N VAL A 94 -23.44 12.28 21.84
CA VAL A 94 -24.82 12.80 21.75
C VAL A 94 -25.46 12.46 20.42
N ASP A 95 -26.75 12.22 20.43
CA ASP A 95 -27.57 11.99 19.22
C ASP A 95 -28.25 13.28 18.78
N ASP A 96 -28.67 14.12 19.74
CA ASP A 96 -29.31 15.38 19.44
C ASP A 96 -28.97 16.43 20.53
N VAL A 97 -28.79 17.67 20.12
CA VAL A 97 -28.55 18.80 21.02
C VAL A 97 -29.34 20.00 20.55
N ARG A 98 -30.09 20.62 21.48
CA ARG A 98 -30.82 21.84 21.23
C ARG A 98 -30.57 22.85 22.33
N TRP A 99 -30.38 24.10 21.95
CA TRP A 99 -30.34 25.21 22.89
C TRP A 99 -31.71 25.87 22.98
N LEU A 100 -32.22 26.01 24.22
CA LEU A 100 -33.38 26.83 24.52
C LEU A 100 -32.90 28.06 25.31
N ALA A 101 -33.39 29.22 24.93
CA ALA A 101 -33.07 30.48 25.57
C ALA A 101 -34.33 31.06 26.24
N GLU A 102 -34.28 31.24 27.55
CA GLU A 102 -35.37 31.82 28.35
C GLU A 102 -34.95 33.20 28.90
N PRO A 103 -35.74 34.26 28.70
CA PRO A 103 -35.44 35.58 29.25
C PRO A 103 -35.56 35.54 30.76
N VAL A 104 -34.54 36.06 31.48
CA VAL A 104 -34.54 36.18 32.96
C VAL A 104 -34.00 37.57 33.34
N GLY A 105 -34.91 38.47 33.71
CA GLY A 105 -34.56 39.88 33.93
C GLY A 105 -33.98 40.54 32.68
N ASP A 106 -32.83 41.19 32.81
CA ASP A 106 -32.10 41.77 31.68
C ASP A 106 -31.18 40.78 30.93
N GLY A 107 -31.07 39.51 31.43
CA GLY A 107 -30.23 38.48 30.89
C GLY A 107 -31.01 37.31 30.26
N VAL A 108 -30.27 36.22 29.93
CA VAL A 108 -30.80 35.01 29.32
C VAL A 108 -30.34 33.78 30.09
N LYS A 109 -31.27 32.89 30.41
CA LYS A 109 -30.98 31.53 30.88
C LYS A 109 -30.91 30.61 29.67
N LEU A 110 -29.83 29.84 29.54
CA LEU A 110 -29.64 28.86 28.48
C LEU A 110 -29.89 27.45 29.02
N ILE A 111 -30.63 26.67 28.25
CA ILE A 111 -30.89 25.26 28.54
C ILE A 111 -30.39 24.44 27.36
N ALA A 112 -29.38 23.61 27.59
CA ALA A 112 -28.93 22.63 26.62
C ALA A 112 -29.76 21.34 26.79
N GLU A 113 -30.71 21.12 25.92
CA GLU A 113 -31.41 19.82 25.84
C GLU A 113 -30.56 18.83 25.07
N VAL A 114 -30.10 17.79 25.75
CA VAL A 114 -29.16 16.81 25.20
C VAL A 114 -29.82 15.42 25.17
N ALA A 115 -29.90 14.81 24.01
CA ALA A 115 -30.18 13.38 23.88
C ALA A 115 -28.84 12.64 23.77
N THR A 116 -28.48 11.87 24.79
CA THR A 116 -27.23 11.11 24.79
C THR A 116 -27.41 9.80 24.03
N ARG A 117 -26.35 9.39 23.33
CA ARG A 117 -26.35 8.07 22.67
C ARG A 117 -26.51 6.96 23.70
N PRO A 118 -27.28 5.90 23.39
CA PRO A 118 -27.41 4.78 24.30
C PRO A 118 -26.06 4.12 24.55
N ALA A 119 -25.79 3.77 25.81
CA ALA A 119 -24.61 2.97 26.12
C ALA A 119 -24.74 1.58 25.53
N MET A 120 -23.67 1.03 25.01
CA MET A 120 -23.67 -0.35 24.52
C MET A 120 -23.67 -1.32 25.70
N THR A 121 -24.76 -2.05 25.90
CA THR A 121 -24.90 -3.06 26.94
C THR A 121 -24.34 -4.41 26.55
N GLY A 122 -24.26 -4.70 25.24
CA GLY A 122 -23.71 -5.95 24.74
C GLY A 122 -23.56 -5.96 23.21
N VAL A 123 -22.77 -6.93 22.72
CA VAL A 123 -22.63 -7.23 21.30
C VAL A 123 -23.10 -8.65 21.06
N GLY A 124 -24.01 -8.82 20.11
CA GLY A 124 -24.50 -10.13 19.66
C GLY A 124 -24.17 -10.37 18.20
N PHE A 125 -24.14 -11.64 17.82
CA PHE A 125 -23.87 -12.08 16.46
C PHE A 125 -24.96 -13.06 16.04
N VAL A 126 -25.40 -12.97 14.80
CA VAL A 126 -26.43 -13.84 14.22
C VAL A 126 -26.01 -14.20 12.81
N GLY A 127 -26.07 -15.49 12.48
CA GLY A 127 -25.67 -16.00 11.17
C GLY A 127 -24.22 -16.50 11.10
N ASN A 128 -23.45 -16.34 12.17
CA ASN A 128 -22.07 -16.82 12.28
C ASN A 128 -22.03 -18.30 12.66
N SER A 129 -21.95 -19.18 11.67
CA SER A 129 -21.82 -20.62 11.89
C SER A 129 -20.36 -21.09 12.00
N ILE A 130 -19.42 -20.32 11.43
CA ILE A 130 -18.01 -20.70 11.26
C ILE A 130 -17.17 -20.24 12.44
N PHE A 131 -17.40 -19.03 12.94
CA PHE A 131 -16.66 -18.47 14.07
C PHE A 131 -17.56 -18.24 15.28
N SER A 132 -17.00 -18.47 16.46
CA SER A 132 -17.74 -18.25 17.70
C SER A 132 -17.92 -16.76 18.00
N ASP A 133 -19.00 -16.42 18.70
CA ASP A 133 -19.31 -15.06 19.17
C ASP A 133 -18.14 -14.44 19.93
N LYS A 134 -17.50 -15.22 20.81
CA LYS A 134 -16.33 -14.78 21.57
C LYS A 134 -15.18 -14.32 20.67
N LYS A 135 -14.95 -15.03 19.56
CA LYS A 135 -13.90 -14.68 18.60
C LYS A 135 -14.28 -13.43 17.83
N LEU A 136 -15.52 -13.35 17.32
CA LEU A 136 -15.99 -12.18 16.59
C LEU A 136 -16.05 -10.92 17.47
N ALA A 137 -16.43 -11.06 18.74
CA ALA A 137 -16.37 -9.95 19.69
C ALA A 137 -14.94 -9.41 19.87
N SER A 138 -13.96 -10.30 19.95
CA SER A 138 -12.54 -9.89 19.99
C SER A 138 -12.09 -9.18 18.73
N GLU A 139 -12.48 -9.67 17.55
CA GLU A 139 -12.10 -9.07 16.25
C GLU A 139 -12.82 -7.75 15.98
N SER A 140 -14.04 -7.58 16.48
CA SER A 140 -14.79 -6.32 16.36
C SER A 140 -14.10 -5.14 17.04
N LYS A 141 -13.22 -5.40 18.04
CA LYS A 141 -12.50 -4.42 18.88
C LYS A 141 -13.42 -3.47 19.65
N LEU A 142 -14.70 -3.78 19.74
CA LEU A 142 -15.67 -3.00 20.53
C LEU A 142 -15.52 -3.29 22.02
N LYS A 143 -15.70 -2.23 22.82
CA LYS A 143 -15.70 -2.33 24.30
C LYS A 143 -17.10 -2.03 24.82
N ALA A 144 -17.67 -2.93 25.61
CA ALA A 144 -18.93 -2.70 26.28
C ALA A 144 -18.84 -1.53 27.29
N GLY A 145 -19.95 -0.80 27.48
CA GLY A 145 -20.09 0.23 28.52
C GLY A 145 -19.91 1.68 28.07
N GLY A 146 -19.52 1.94 26.83
CA GLY A 146 -19.38 3.29 26.26
C GLY A 146 -20.51 3.68 25.29
N PRO A 147 -20.73 4.97 25.02
CA PRO A 147 -21.56 5.41 23.90
C PRO A 147 -20.87 4.99 22.60
N LEU A 148 -21.62 4.41 21.69
CA LEU A 148 -21.11 3.90 20.41
C LEU A 148 -21.25 4.96 19.34
N SER A 149 -20.17 5.31 18.67
CA SER A 149 -20.19 6.14 17.46
C SER A 149 -20.46 5.29 16.21
N ASP A 150 -21.07 5.91 15.19
CA ASP A 150 -21.30 5.24 13.90
C ASP A 150 -19.98 4.79 13.24
N GLU A 151 -18.89 5.53 13.50
CA GLU A 151 -17.55 5.18 13.03
C GLU A 151 -17.04 3.89 13.68
N GLU A 152 -17.21 3.72 15.00
CA GLU A 152 -16.79 2.49 15.70
C GLU A 152 -17.57 1.28 15.22
N ILE A 153 -18.88 1.44 14.97
CA ILE A 153 -19.73 0.37 14.40
C ILE A 153 -19.25 -0.01 12.98
N LEU A 154 -18.95 0.99 12.15
CA LEU A 154 -18.44 0.77 10.79
C LEU A 154 -17.08 0.08 10.80
N ASN A 155 -16.19 0.49 11.69
CA ASN A 155 -14.87 -0.11 11.84
C ASN A 155 -14.97 -1.55 12.38
N ALA A 156 -15.86 -1.81 13.33
CA ALA A 156 -16.11 -3.16 13.83
C ALA A 156 -16.64 -4.08 12.72
N ARG A 157 -17.57 -3.59 11.91
CA ARG A 157 -18.09 -4.32 10.75
C ARG A 157 -16.97 -4.68 9.77
N ARG A 158 -16.14 -3.69 9.39
CA ARG A 158 -14.99 -3.92 8.50
C ARG A 158 -13.97 -4.91 9.07
N ASN A 159 -13.72 -4.85 10.37
CA ASN A 159 -12.82 -5.80 11.03
C ASN A 159 -13.36 -7.23 10.97
N ILE A 160 -14.67 -7.42 11.20
CA ILE A 160 -15.32 -8.72 11.08
C ILE A 160 -15.28 -9.22 9.64
N GLU A 161 -15.65 -8.38 8.67
CA GLU A 161 -15.58 -8.70 7.23
C GLU A 161 -14.15 -9.10 6.83
N ALA A 162 -13.16 -8.31 7.19
CA ALA A 162 -11.75 -8.61 6.91
C ALA A 162 -11.27 -9.92 7.56
N TYR A 163 -11.78 -10.21 8.77
CA TYR A 163 -11.46 -11.48 9.44
C TYR A 163 -11.99 -12.68 8.68
N TYR A 164 -13.27 -12.65 8.24
CA TYR A 164 -13.85 -13.69 7.40
C TYR A 164 -13.13 -13.83 6.06
N GLN A 165 -12.83 -12.71 5.40
CA GLN A 165 -12.10 -12.69 4.13
C GLN A 165 -10.72 -13.33 4.25
N GLY A 166 -9.98 -13.05 5.35
CA GLY A 166 -8.71 -13.69 5.65
C GLY A 166 -8.78 -15.22 5.84
N TYR A 167 -9.99 -15.74 6.10
CA TYR A 167 -10.24 -17.19 6.20
C TYR A 167 -10.88 -17.79 4.94
N GLY A 168 -11.00 -17.00 3.87
CA GLY A 168 -11.47 -17.46 2.57
C GLY A 168 -12.97 -17.31 2.34
N TYR A 169 -13.62 -16.35 2.97
CA TYR A 169 -15.03 -15.98 2.76
C TYR A 169 -15.12 -14.54 2.20
N PRO A 170 -14.81 -14.31 0.92
CA PRO A 170 -14.71 -12.96 0.36
C PRO A 170 -16.09 -12.29 0.20
N ASP A 171 -17.15 -13.09 0.04
CA ASP A 171 -18.50 -12.62 -0.19
C ASP A 171 -19.27 -12.39 1.12
N VAL A 172 -18.57 -12.42 2.28
CA VAL A 172 -19.18 -12.14 3.57
C VAL A 172 -19.80 -10.76 3.60
N SER A 173 -21.01 -10.67 4.06
CA SER A 173 -21.73 -9.42 4.28
C SER A 173 -22.08 -9.28 5.76
N VAL A 174 -21.67 -8.17 6.36
CA VAL A 174 -21.99 -7.87 7.76
C VAL A 174 -22.84 -6.63 7.82
N THR A 175 -24.06 -6.77 8.33
CA THR A 175 -24.95 -5.67 8.65
C THR A 175 -25.14 -5.58 10.16
N HIS A 176 -25.75 -4.52 10.65
CA HIS A 176 -25.99 -4.37 12.09
C HIS A 176 -27.36 -3.78 12.37
N ARG A 177 -27.86 -4.05 13.57
CA ARG A 177 -29.03 -3.38 14.14
C ARG A 177 -28.81 -3.09 15.60
N MET A 178 -29.38 -1.99 16.08
CA MET A 178 -29.43 -1.65 17.50
C MET A 178 -30.74 -2.20 18.08
N GLN A 179 -30.64 -2.91 19.18
CA GLN A 179 -31.79 -3.38 19.95
C GLN A 179 -31.85 -2.65 21.28
N PRO A 180 -32.85 -1.77 21.49
CA PRO A 180 -33.04 -1.10 22.78
C PRO A 180 -33.24 -2.10 23.91
N GLY A 181 -32.67 -1.82 25.09
CA GLY A 181 -32.82 -2.62 26.28
C GLY A 181 -32.75 -1.75 27.54
N ASP A 182 -32.99 -2.35 28.70
CA ASP A 182 -32.93 -1.67 29.98
C ASP A 182 -31.50 -1.20 30.25
N GLY A 183 -31.31 0.14 30.36
CA GLY A 183 -30.01 0.76 30.64
C GLY A 183 -29.11 1.01 29.41
N GLY A 184 -29.58 0.79 28.17
CA GLY A 184 -28.82 1.06 26.96
C GLY A 184 -29.35 0.32 25.74
N ALA A 185 -28.45 0.01 24.81
CA ALA A 185 -28.79 -0.77 23.61
C ALA A 185 -27.75 -1.88 23.35
N SER A 186 -28.21 -3.01 22.85
CA SER A 186 -27.33 -4.08 22.36
C SER A 186 -27.13 -3.93 20.86
N LEU A 187 -25.87 -4.03 20.43
CA LEU A 187 -25.50 -4.03 19.01
C LEU A 187 -25.50 -5.47 18.51
N ILE A 188 -26.32 -5.77 17.51
CA ILE A 188 -26.39 -7.10 16.91
C ILE A 188 -25.85 -7.03 15.49
N PHE A 189 -24.78 -7.78 15.22
CA PHE A 189 -24.27 -8.00 13.87
C PHE A 189 -25.01 -9.16 13.22
N LEU A 190 -25.55 -8.91 12.04
CA LEU A 190 -26.17 -9.91 11.18
C LEU A 190 -25.15 -10.25 10.10
N ILE A 191 -24.72 -11.50 10.10
CA ILE A 191 -23.63 -11.98 9.25
C ILE A 191 -24.23 -12.95 8.23
N ASP A 192 -24.01 -12.63 6.97
CA ASP A 192 -24.16 -13.59 5.87
C ASP A 192 -22.74 -14.00 5.48
N GLU A 193 -22.38 -15.22 5.87
CA GLU A 193 -21.00 -15.73 5.72
C GLU A 193 -20.61 -15.95 4.25
N GLY A 194 -21.60 -16.02 3.35
CA GLY A 194 -21.37 -16.34 1.96
C GLY A 194 -20.78 -17.74 1.76
N MET A 195 -20.17 -17.95 0.60
CA MET A 195 -19.52 -19.22 0.30
C MET A 195 -18.01 -19.14 0.54
N LYS A 196 -17.46 -20.24 1.05
CA LYS A 196 -16.00 -20.36 1.19
C LYS A 196 -15.35 -20.43 -0.20
N ASN A 197 -14.46 -19.52 -0.49
CA ASN A 197 -13.69 -19.53 -1.74
C ASN A 197 -12.51 -20.53 -1.66
N GLU A 198 -12.84 -21.80 -1.57
CA GLU A 198 -11.86 -22.89 -1.65
C GLU A 198 -11.91 -23.51 -3.04
N VAL A 199 -10.80 -23.36 -3.78
CA VAL A 199 -10.67 -23.92 -5.13
C VAL A 199 -10.42 -25.42 -5.02
N ARG A 200 -11.39 -26.19 -5.53
CA ARG A 200 -11.27 -27.64 -5.60
C ARG A 200 -10.52 -28.08 -6.84
N ASN A 201 -10.89 -27.50 -8.00
CA ASN A 201 -10.36 -27.89 -9.28
C ASN A 201 -10.26 -26.71 -10.23
N ILE A 202 -9.26 -26.68 -11.11
CA ILE A 202 -9.11 -25.66 -12.15
C ILE A 202 -9.19 -26.37 -13.51
N ARG A 203 -10.15 -25.97 -14.34
CA ARG A 203 -10.35 -26.52 -15.67
C ARG A 203 -10.18 -25.46 -16.72
N PHE A 204 -9.42 -25.79 -17.76
CA PHE A 204 -9.24 -24.94 -18.92
C PHE A 204 -10.07 -25.52 -20.08
N GLU A 205 -10.75 -24.65 -20.79
CA GLU A 205 -11.59 -25.02 -21.94
C GLU A 205 -11.11 -24.25 -23.17
N GLY A 206 -10.89 -24.98 -24.29
CA GLY A 206 -10.41 -24.38 -25.54
C GLY A 206 -8.89 -24.24 -25.67
N ASN A 207 -8.11 -24.74 -24.72
CA ASN A 207 -6.64 -24.74 -24.73
C ASN A 207 -6.05 -25.92 -25.54
N ALA A 208 -6.22 -25.89 -26.86
CA ALA A 208 -5.79 -26.99 -27.73
C ALA A 208 -4.26 -27.09 -27.90
N ASN A 209 -3.55 -25.97 -27.91
CA ASN A 209 -2.12 -25.88 -28.20
C ASN A 209 -1.23 -25.77 -26.95
N ILE A 210 -1.77 -25.35 -25.82
CA ILE A 210 -1.03 -25.19 -24.56
C ILE A 210 -1.63 -26.11 -23.52
N THR A 211 -0.77 -26.85 -22.80
CA THR A 211 -1.25 -27.79 -21.78
C THR A 211 -1.82 -27.07 -20.56
N SER A 212 -2.87 -27.61 -19.94
CA SER A 212 -3.43 -27.09 -18.68
C SER A 212 -2.35 -26.93 -17.60
N LYS A 213 -1.43 -27.90 -17.52
CA LYS A 213 -0.32 -27.86 -16.57
C LYS A 213 0.61 -26.65 -16.75
N ASP A 214 0.82 -26.18 -17.96
CA ASP A 214 1.65 -25.01 -18.22
C ASP A 214 0.88 -23.72 -17.88
N LEU A 215 -0.43 -23.70 -18.11
CA LEU A 215 -1.30 -22.60 -17.71
C LEU A 215 -1.41 -22.49 -16.19
N GLU A 216 -1.57 -23.61 -15.49
CA GLU A 216 -1.57 -23.63 -14.03
C GLU A 216 -0.28 -23.08 -13.42
N LYS A 217 0.88 -23.26 -14.06
CA LYS A 217 2.17 -22.74 -13.56
C LYS A 217 2.20 -21.22 -13.49
N VAL A 218 1.58 -20.54 -14.47
CA VAL A 218 1.59 -19.07 -14.55
C VAL A 218 0.57 -18.43 -13.63
N MET A 219 -0.51 -19.14 -13.27
CA MET A 219 -1.49 -18.66 -12.28
C MET A 219 -0.86 -18.61 -10.89
N LYS A 220 -1.24 -17.62 -10.11
CA LYS A 220 -0.96 -17.56 -8.66
C LYS A 220 -1.96 -18.41 -7.88
N THR A 221 -3.23 -18.39 -8.30
CA THR A 221 -4.27 -19.25 -7.72
C THR A 221 -3.95 -20.71 -8.01
N LYS A 222 -3.98 -21.55 -6.97
CA LYS A 222 -3.73 -22.98 -7.05
C LYS A 222 -4.88 -23.76 -6.45
N GLU A 223 -5.03 -25.02 -6.86
CA GLU A 223 -5.90 -25.96 -6.19
C GLU A 223 -5.48 -26.18 -4.74
N LYS A 224 -6.42 -26.59 -3.90
CA LYS A 224 -6.13 -26.96 -2.52
C LYS A 224 -5.25 -28.21 -2.46
N GLY A 225 -4.01 -28.06 -2.05
CA GLY A 225 -3.06 -29.15 -1.82
C GLY A 225 -3.01 -29.61 -0.37
N ILE A 226 -2.30 -30.71 -0.11
CA ILE A 226 -2.11 -31.29 1.24
C ILE A 226 -1.41 -30.27 2.17
N PHE A 227 -0.54 -29.42 1.63
CA PHE A 227 0.18 -28.38 2.39
C PHE A 227 -0.52 -27.01 2.41
N SER A 228 -1.79 -26.94 1.99
CA SER A 228 -2.54 -25.67 1.91
C SER A 228 -2.66 -24.91 3.22
N ILE A 229 -2.55 -25.61 4.36
CA ILE A 229 -2.56 -24.99 5.71
C ILE A 229 -1.35 -24.07 5.88
N ILE A 230 -0.20 -24.43 5.33
CA ILE A 230 1.05 -23.66 5.43
C ILE A 230 1.18 -22.65 4.28
N THR A 231 0.83 -23.08 3.05
CA THR A 231 1.04 -22.31 1.83
C THR A 231 -0.11 -21.35 1.50
N LYS A 232 -1.25 -21.44 2.22
CA LYS A 232 -2.53 -20.75 1.92
C LYS A 232 -3.05 -21.01 0.49
N SER A 233 -2.56 -22.05 -0.19
CA SER A 233 -3.04 -22.46 -1.51
C SER A 233 -4.51 -22.90 -1.45
N GLY A 234 -5.22 -22.76 -2.57
CA GLY A 234 -6.64 -23.10 -2.64
C GLY A 234 -7.60 -21.98 -2.21
N ARG A 235 -7.12 -20.75 -2.01
CA ARG A 235 -7.95 -19.56 -1.74
C ARG A 235 -7.88 -18.58 -2.88
N VAL A 236 -8.98 -17.89 -3.14
CA VAL A 236 -9.06 -16.78 -4.10
C VAL A 236 -9.14 -15.48 -3.30
N GLU A 237 -8.20 -14.58 -3.52
CA GLU A 237 -8.15 -13.28 -2.85
C GLU A 237 -8.46 -12.17 -3.86
N GLY A 238 -9.48 -11.34 -3.55
CA GLY A 238 -9.78 -10.12 -4.29
C GLY A 238 -9.73 -10.25 -5.83
N ASN A 239 -8.92 -9.43 -6.47
CA ASN A 239 -8.75 -9.37 -7.93
C ASN A 239 -7.77 -10.43 -8.48
N GLN A 240 -7.37 -11.42 -7.68
CA GLN A 240 -6.36 -12.41 -8.06
C GLN A 240 -6.73 -13.18 -9.34
N LEU A 241 -8.02 -13.47 -9.55
CA LEU A 241 -8.47 -14.18 -10.77
C LEU A 241 -8.31 -13.31 -12.03
N ASP A 242 -8.47 -11.99 -11.91
CA ASP A 242 -8.26 -11.07 -13.04
C ASP A 242 -6.78 -11.00 -13.38
N GLU A 243 -5.90 -10.94 -12.35
CA GLU A 243 -4.45 -11.01 -12.54
C GLU A 243 -4.03 -12.34 -13.16
N ASP A 244 -4.56 -13.47 -12.68
CA ASP A 244 -4.28 -14.79 -13.23
C ASP A 244 -4.73 -14.89 -14.70
N MET A 245 -5.87 -14.30 -15.05
CA MET A 245 -6.33 -14.26 -16.44
C MET A 245 -5.37 -13.47 -17.33
N GLU A 246 -4.93 -12.29 -16.90
CA GLU A 246 -3.96 -11.50 -17.65
C GLU A 246 -2.62 -12.24 -17.82
N GLU A 247 -2.14 -12.94 -16.81
CA GLU A 247 -0.94 -13.76 -16.89
C GLU A 247 -1.10 -14.93 -17.90
N ILE A 248 -2.29 -15.58 -17.91
CA ILE A 248 -2.60 -16.62 -18.92
C ILE A 248 -2.60 -16.01 -20.32
N LEU A 249 -3.30 -14.91 -20.55
CA LEU A 249 -3.37 -14.25 -21.84
C LEU A 249 -1.98 -13.77 -22.31
N ASP A 250 -1.17 -13.23 -21.40
CA ASP A 250 0.21 -12.84 -21.68
C ASP A 250 1.09 -14.05 -22.02
N TYR A 251 0.89 -15.19 -21.34
CA TYR A 251 1.60 -16.42 -21.66
C TYR A 251 1.28 -16.88 -23.08
N TYR A 252 0.01 -16.86 -23.50
CA TYR A 252 -0.41 -17.17 -24.86
C TYR A 252 0.19 -16.19 -25.89
N ARG A 253 0.12 -14.87 -25.61
CA ARG A 253 0.72 -13.84 -26.47
C ARG A 253 2.23 -14.04 -26.63
N ASN A 254 2.89 -14.58 -25.61
CA ASN A 254 4.33 -14.89 -25.67
C ASN A 254 4.65 -16.18 -26.43
N LYS A 255 3.64 -17.00 -26.73
CA LYS A 255 3.75 -18.23 -27.54
C LYS A 255 3.28 -18.05 -28.98
N GLY A 256 2.90 -16.85 -29.37
CA GLY A 256 2.49 -16.52 -30.72
C GLY A 256 0.99 -16.28 -30.92
N PHE A 257 0.17 -16.46 -29.92
CA PHE A 257 -1.28 -16.29 -30.01
C PHE A 257 -1.69 -14.83 -29.79
N LEU A 258 -1.44 -13.98 -30.79
CA LEU A 258 -1.66 -12.54 -30.74
C LEU A 258 -3.10 -12.16 -30.37
N ARG A 259 -4.08 -12.89 -30.88
CA ARG A 259 -5.52 -12.61 -30.75
C ARG A 259 -6.21 -13.50 -29.70
N VAL A 260 -5.46 -14.07 -28.77
CA VAL A 260 -6.06 -14.84 -27.68
C VAL A 260 -7.03 -13.99 -26.87
N SER A 261 -8.16 -14.58 -26.53
CA SER A 261 -9.19 -13.93 -25.74
C SER A 261 -9.85 -14.91 -24.76
N SER A 262 -10.45 -14.38 -23.72
CA SER A 262 -11.23 -15.12 -22.75
C SER A 262 -12.39 -14.26 -22.25
N SER A 263 -13.46 -14.89 -21.80
CA SER A 263 -14.57 -14.23 -21.09
C SER A 263 -14.33 -14.08 -19.58
N GLY A 264 -13.13 -14.39 -19.11
CA GLY A 264 -12.77 -14.36 -17.68
C GLY A 264 -12.91 -15.72 -17.01
N ILE A 265 -12.33 -15.83 -15.81
CA ILE A 265 -12.40 -17.06 -14.99
C ILE A 265 -13.77 -17.17 -14.34
N GLN A 266 -14.49 -18.24 -14.64
CA GLN A 266 -15.81 -18.51 -14.11
C GLN A 266 -15.71 -19.31 -12.80
N ARG A 267 -16.46 -18.91 -11.79
CA ARG A 267 -16.56 -19.60 -10.51
C ARG A 267 -17.80 -20.50 -10.54
N VAL A 268 -17.60 -21.80 -10.47
CA VAL A 268 -18.68 -22.78 -10.47
C VAL A 268 -18.80 -23.40 -9.07
N PRO A 269 -19.86 -23.07 -8.30
CA PRO A 269 -20.05 -23.63 -6.97
C PRO A 269 -20.23 -25.15 -7.02
N THR A 270 -19.57 -25.84 -6.08
CA THR A 270 -19.76 -27.29 -5.88
C THR A 270 -20.43 -27.48 -4.54
N GLY A 271 -21.59 -28.03 -4.44
CA GLY A 271 -22.51 -28.06 -3.26
C GLY A 271 -21.91 -28.35 -1.87
N ASP A 272 -20.61 -28.49 -1.73
CA ASP A 272 -19.84 -28.69 -0.48
C ASP A 272 -19.11 -27.40 0.01
N GLY A 273 -19.53 -26.23 -0.44
CA GLY A 273 -18.92 -24.94 -0.07
C GLY A 273 -17.57 -24.64 -0.73
N LYS A 274 -17.22 -25.40 -1.76
CA LYS A 274 -16.02 -25.19 -2.60
C LYS A 274 -16.44 -24.73 -3.99
N MET A 275 -15.46 -24.36 -4.80
CA MET A 275 -15.71 -23.97 -6.18
C MET A 275 -14.73 -24.66 -7.13
N ASP A 276 -15.20 -24.93 -8.33
CA ASP A 276 -14.36 -25.19 -9.48
C ASP A 276 -14.16 -23.89 -10.25
N LEU A 277 -12.95 -23.67 -10.74
CA LEU A 277 -12.65 -22.55 -11.65
C LEU A 277 -12.65 -23.08 -13.07
N VAL A 278 -13.43 -22.45 -13.94
CA VAL A 278 -13.47 -22.76 -15.38
C VAL A 278 -12.88 -21.57 -16.12
N VAL A 279 -11.84 -21.83 -16.91
CA VAL A 279 -11.07 -20.83 -17.66
C VAL A 279 -11.32 -21.06 -19.16
N PRO A 280 -12.34 -20.40 -19.75
CA PRO A 280 -12.62 -20.51 -21.17
C PRO A 280 -11.58 -19.68 -21.96
N ILE A 281 -10.94 -20.30 -22.93
CA ILE A 281 -9.90 -19.69 -23.74
C ILE A 281 -10.25 -19.85 -25.22
N ASN A 282 -10.16 -18.76 -25.95
CA ASN A 282 -10.16 -18.79 -27.40
C ASN A 282 -8.73 -18.42 -27.86
N GLU A 283 -7.96 -19.44 -28.23
CA GLU A 283 -6.54 -19.25 -28.56
C GLU A 283 -6.33 -18.43 -29.85
N GLY A 284 -7.25 -18.52 -30.80
CA GLY A 284 -7.08 -17.94 -32.13
C GLY A 284 -5.94 -18.60 -32.91
N ALA A 285 -5.48 -17.94 -33.99
CA ALA A 285 -4.35 -18.41 -34.79
C ALA A 285 -3.01 -18.10 -34.09
N ARG A 286 -2.02 -18.96 -34.37
CA ARG A 286 -0.64 -18.72 -33.92
C ARG A 286 0.12 -17.94 -34.98
N TYR A 287 0.58 -16.74 -34.63
CA TYR A 287 1.26 -15.83 -35.55
C TYR A 287 2.78 -16.02 -35.55
N THR A 288 3.36 -15.93 -36.75
CA THR A 288 4.80 -15.87 -36.98
C THR A 288 5.17 -14.46 -37.46
N VAL A 289 6.29 -13.93 -37.00
CA VAL A 289 6.79 -12.62 -37.41
C VAL A 289 7.30 -12.73 -38.85
N ASN A 290 6.67 -12.02 -39.79
CA ASN A 290 7.13 -11.94 -41.16
C ASN A 290 8.42 -11.11 -41.29
N GLY A 291 8.46 -10.00 -40.56
CA GLY A 291 9.63 -9.12 -40.49
C GLY A 291 9.46 -8.06 -39.43
N VAL A 292 10.58 -7.45 -39.05
CA VAL A 292 10.61 -6.31 -38.12
C VAL A 292 11.25 -5.13 -38.83
N GLY A 293 10.61 -3.96 -38.72
CA GLY A 293 11.08 -2.74 -39.35
C GLY A 293 10.91 -1.52 -38.46
N PHE A 294 11.41 -0.40 -38.95
CA PHE A 294 11.27 0.90 -38.29
C PHE A 294 10.47 1.86 -39.17
N GLY A 295 9.70 2.72 -38.58
CA GLY A 295 9.11 3.87 -39.22
C GLY A 295 10.18 4.89 -39.64
N LYS A 296 9.75 6.07 -40.06
CA LYS A 296 10.70 7.14 -40.42
C LYS A 296 11.53 7.54 -39.16
N MET A 297 12.84 7.45 -39.34
CA MET A 297 13.85 7.88 -38.34
C MET A 297 14.68 9.02 -38.94
N SER A 298 15.16 9.93 -38.14
CA SER A 298 15.95 11.10 -38.57
C SER A 298 17.27 11.25 -37.82
N VAL A 299 17.38 10.68 -36.64
CA VAL A 299 18.53 10.84 -35.74
C VAL A 299 19.52 9.68 -35.86
N PHE A 300 19.00 8.46 -35.89
CA PHE A 300 19.79 7.24 -36.01
C PHE A 300 19.39 6.42 -37.21
N GLN A 301 20.27 5.51 -37.62
CA GLN A 301 19.98 4.60 -38.73
C GLN A 301 19.40 3.28 -38.19
N PRO A 302 18.45 2.66 -38.92
CA PRO A 302 17.87 1.39 -38.54
C PRO A 302 18.91 0.29 -38.25
N GLU A 303 20.01 0.30 -39.00
CA GLU A 303 21.12 -0.65 -38.91
C GLU A 303 21.79 -0.66 -37.53
N GLU A 304 21.70 0.45 -36.79
CA GLU A 304 22.25 0.57 -35.43
C GLU A 304 21.39 -0.19 -34.40
N LEU A 305 20.10 -0.35 -34.69
CA LEU A 305 19.13 -0.96 -33.77
C LEU A 305 18.87 -2.44 -34.07
N TYR A 306 18.90 -2.87 -35.33
CA TYR A 306 18.62 -4.25 -35.71
C TYR A 306 19.39 -5.32 -34.90
N PRO A 307 20.72 -5.17 -34.63
CA PRO A 307 21.47 -6.20 -33.90
C PRO A 307 21.02 -6.39 -32.45
N ALA A 308 20.32 -5.42 -31.90
CA ALA A 308 19.86 -5.44 -30.52
C ALA A 308 18.40 -5.91 -30.37
N LEU A 309 17.67 -6.08 -31.47
CA LEU A 309 16.31 -6.60 -31.45
C LEU A 309 16.28 -8.06 -31.03
N THR A 310 15.29 -8.42 -30.22
CA THR A 310 15.06 -9.80 -29.80
C THR A 310 14.05 -10.54 -30.67
N LEU A 311 13.15 -9.79 -31.35
CA LEU A 311 12.26 -10.34 -32.38
C LEU A 311 12.89 -10.21 -33.73
N VAL A 312 12.90 -11.33 -34.49
CA VAL A 312 13.40 -11.39 -35.86
C VAL A 312 12.38 -12.09 -36.78
N GLY A 313 12.48 -11.85 -38.06
CA GLY A 313 11.64 -12.56 -39.06
C GLY A 313 11.79 -14.07 -38.93
N GLY A 314 10.68 -14.81 -39.00
CA GLY A 314 10.60 -16.25 -38.78
C GLY A 314 10.34 -16.69 -37.35
N ASP A 315 10.53 -15.81 -36.35
CA ASP A 315 10.19 -16.13 -34.96
C ASP A 315 8.68 -16.22 -34.75
N PRO A 316 8.21 -17.08 -33.84
CA PRO A 316 6.86 -16.93 -33.32
C PRO A 316 6.68 -15.54 -32.64
N TYR A 317 5.56 -14.91 -32.87
CA TYR A 317 5.25 -13.64 -32.20
C TYR A 317 5.38 -13.79 -30.66
N SER A 318 5.92 -12.77 -30.00
CA SER A 318 6.03 -12.74 -28.55
C SER A 318 5.85 -11.31 -28.05
N ALA A 319 4.79 -11.07 -27.29
CA ALA A 319 4.53 -9.77 -26.67
C ALA A 319 5.65 -9.36 -25.70
N LYS A 320 6.25 -10.32 -25.01
CA LYS A 320 7.39 -10.08 -24.11
C LYS A 320 8.63 -9.61 -24.86
N LYS A 321 8.98 -10.28 -25.96
CA LYS A 321 10.10 -9.87 -26.81
C LYS A 321 9.84 -8.48 -27.41
N MET A 322 8.61 -8.23 -27.89
CA MET A 322 8.24 -6.92 -28.44
C MET A 322 8.36 -5.80 -27.39
N ARG A 323 7.90 -6.03 -26.15
CA ARG A 323 8.09 -5.07 -25.04
C ARG A 323 9.57 -4.85 -24.73
N ALA A 324 10.39 -5.91 -24.77
CA ALA A 324 11.83 -5.80 -24.57
C ALA A 324 12.50 -4.97 -25.67
N ASP A 325 12.10 -5.15 -26.92
CA ASP A 325 12.59 -4.37 -28.06
C ASP A 325 12.21 -2.89 -27.93
N ILE A 326 10.96 -2.60 -27.55
CA ILE A 326 10.50 -1.23 -27.30
C ILE A 326 11.36 -0.57 -26.21
N GLU A 327 11.60 -1.26 -25.10
CA GLU A 327 12.40 -0.73 -24.00
C GLU A 327 13.88 -0.57 -24.39
N MET A 328 14.42 -1.49 -25.17
CA MET A 328 15.77 -1.39 -25.73
C MET A 328 15.90 -0.15 -26.62
N ILE A 329 14.93 0.07 -27.54
CA ILE A 329 14.95 1.24 -28.44
C ILE A 329 14.84 2.53 -27.61
N ARG A 330 13.91 2.60 -26.65
CA ARG A 330 13.78 3.76 -25.75
C ARG A 330 15.06 4.03 -24.98
N SER A 331 15.70 2.99 -24.44
CA SER A 331 16.97 3.07 -23.74
C SER A 331 18.11 3.54 -24.65
N TYR A 332 18.13 3.09 -25.91
CA TYR A 332 19.11 3.50 -26.91
C TYR A 332 19.03 5.01 -27.17
N TYR A 333 17.84 5.54 -27.40
CA TYR A 333 17.59 6.98 -27.57
C TYR A 333 17.85 7.75 -26.27
N GLY A 334 17.31 7.26 -25.17
CA GLY A 334 17.40 7.89 -23.86
C GLY A 334 18.83 8.01 -23.34
N SER A 335 19.69 7.02 -23.60
CA SER A 335 21.12 7.07 -23.24
C SER A 335 21.91 8.09 -24.04
N ARG A 336 21.36 8.59 -25.15
CA ARG A 336 22.00 9.57 -26.04
C ARG A 336 21.42 10.97 -25.96
N GLY A 337 20.56 11.21 -24.95
CA GLY A 337 19.99 12.51 -24.65
C GLY A 337 18.55 12.73 -25.11
N TYR A 338 17.95 11.78 -25.80
CA TYR A 338 16.58 11.86 -26.32
C TYR A 338 15.59 11.27 -25.30
N ALA A 339 15.46 11.91 -24.17
CA ALA A 339 14.69 11.40 -23.03
C ALA A 339 13.19 11.29 -23.30
N ASP A 340 12.66 12.00 -24.30
CA ASP A 340 11.26 11.99 -24.68
C ASP A 340 10.94 11.03 -25.84
N ALA A 341 11.92 10.23 -26.25
CA ALA A 341 11.69 9.27 -27.30
C ALA A 341 10.60 8.28 -26.91
N THR A 342 9.59 8.18 -27.76
CA THR A 342 8.51 7.22 -27.61
C THR A 342 8.50 6.23 -28.75
N VAL A 343 8.19 4.98 -28.45
CA VAL A 343 8.16 3.87 -29.41
C VAL A 343 6.80 3.22 -29.35
N VAL A 344 6.12 3.16 -30.49
CA VAL A 344 4.82 2.52 -30.63
C VAL A 344 4.93 1.41 -31.69
N PRO A 345 4.63 0.15 -31.35
CA PRO A 345 4.62 -0.92 -32.31
C PRO A 345 3.35 -0.82 -33.18
N ASP A 346 3.51 -0.96 -34.46
CA ASP A 346 2.45 -1.14 -35.44
C ASP A 346 2.49 -2.59 -35.94
N LEU A 347 1.34 -3.25 -35.89
CA LEU A 347 1.20 -4.66 -36.17
C LEU A 347 0.30 -4.82 -37.40
N ASP A 348 0.89 -5.05 -38.58
CA ASP A 348 0.16 -5.30 -39.80
C ASP A 348 0.04 -6.80 -40.04
N ASN A 349 -1.18 -7.27 -40.22
CA ASN A 349 -1.43 -8.65 -40.67
C ASN A 349 -1.15 -8.75 -42.17
N ALA A 350 0.02 -9.24 -42.54
CA ALA A 350 0.44 -9.28 -43.93
C ALA A 350 -0.40 -10.29 -44.75
N SER A 351 -0.66 -11.48 -44.25
CA SER A 351 -1.61 -12.47 -44.78
C SER A 351 -1.66 -13.70 -43.87
N GLY A 352 -2.85 -14.21 -43.58
CA GLY A 352 -3.02 -15.45 -42.80
C GLY A 352 -2.46 -15.35 -41.40
N ASP A 353 -1.50 -16.23 -41.05
CA ASP A 353 -0.94 -16.37 -39.72
C ASP A 353 0.41 -15.65 -39.55
N THR A 354 0.67 -14.60 -40.33
CA THR A 354 1.90 -13.81 -40.26
C THR A 354 1.60 -12.37 -39.83
N VAL A 355 2.54 -11.77 -39.10
CA VAL A 355 2.47 -10.38 -38.64
C VAL A 355 3.76 -9.63 -38.98
N GLN A 356 3.62 -8.46 -39.61
CA GLN A 356 4.70 -7.50 -39.80
C GLN A 356 4.72 -6.55 -38.62
N ILE A 357 5.89 -6.37 -38.00
CA ILE A 357 6.06 -5.43 -36.87
C ILE A 357 6.82 -4.21 -37.36
N THR A 358 6.26 -3.03 -37.17
CA THR A 358 6.92 -1.76 -37.48
C THR A 358 6.98 -0.89 -36.25
N TYR A 359 8.19 -0.63 -35.74
CA TYR A 359 8.38 0.29 -34.62
C TYR A 359 8.35 1.73 -35.11
N ARG A 360 7.30 2.49 -34.75
CA ARG A 360 7.19 3.92 -35.01
C ARG A 360 7.83 4.68 -33.85
N ILE A 361 8.87 5.46 -34.15
CA ILE A 361 9.65 6.19 -33.15
C ILE A 361 9.36 7.68 -33.29
N THR A 362 8.91 8.30 -32.20
CA THR A 362 8.89 9.77 -32.08
C THR A 362 10.12 10.15 -31.28
N GLU A 363 11.15 10.68 -31.96
CA GLU A 363 12.49 10.83 -31.42
C GLU A 363 12.60 11.92 -30.34
N GLY A 364 11.79 12.99 -30.46
CA GLY A 364 11.81 14.14 -29.54
C GLY A 364 13.06 15.01 -29.66
N ASN A 365 13.29 15.86 -28.65
CA ASN A 365 14.46 16.73 -28.60
C ASN A 365 15.57 16.13 -27.73
N ARG A 366 16.82 16.56 -28.01
CA ARG A 366 17.98 16.19 -27.22
C ARG A 366 18.17 17.16 -26.07
N PHE A 367 18.36 16.65 -24.86
CA PHE A 367 18.48 17.45 -23.64
C PHE A 367 19.82 17.25 -22.95
N ARG A 368 20.22 18.28 -22.20
CA ARG A 368 21.34 18.22 -21.24
C ARG A 368 20.81 18.18 -19.81
N VAL A 369 21.61 17.67 -18.89
CA VAL A 369 21.33 17.72 -17.46
C VAL A 369 21.44 19.16 -16.97
N GLY A 370 20.37 19.67 -16.38
CA GLY A 370 20.37 20.95 -15.68
C GLY A 370 20.81 20.77 -14.23
N ARG A 371 19.96 21.15 -13.29
CA ARG A 371 20.24 21.01 -11.86
C ARG A 371 19.86 19.62 -11.35
N VAL A 372 20.59 19.15 -10.35
CA VAL A 372 20.25 17.96 -9.57
C VAL A 372 19.75 18.43 -8.21
N ASN A 373 18.45 18.38 -8.01
CA ASN A 373 17.75 18.81 -6.79
C ASN A 373 17.49 17.57 -5.92
N ILE A 374 17.88 17.63 -4.65
CA ILE A 374 17.67 16.57 -3.67
C ILE A 374 16.80 17.12 -2.55
N SER A 375 15.79 16.38 -2.14
CA SER A 375 14.83 16.77 -1.08
C SER A 375 14.37 15.55 -0.27
N GLY A 376 13.88 15.81 0.95
CA GLY A 376 13.41 14.76 1.86
C GLY A 376 14.51 14.15 2.75
N ASN A 377 15.78 14.48 2.49
CA ASN A 377 16.95 13.99 3.24
C ASN A 377 17.20 14.82 4.52
N THR A 378 16.44 14.54 5.58
CA THR A 378 16.55 15.23 6.87
C THR A 378 17.69 14.72 7.75
N LYS A 379 18.14 13.49 7.52
CA LYS A 379 19.23 12.80 8.24
C LYS A 379 20.45 12.57 7.37
N SER A 380 20.23 12.01 6.17
CA SER A 380 21.31 11.71 5.22
C SER A 380 21.90 12.98 4.62
N LYS A 381 23.22 13.09 4.63
CA LYS A 381 23.92 14.20 3.98
C LYS A 381 23.67 14.18 2.47
N ASP A 382 23.49 15.34 1.86
CA ASP A 382 23.30 15.51 0.41
C ASP A 382 24.37 14.74 -0.41
N LYS A 383 25.62 14.81 0.01
CA LYS A 383 26.75 14.09 -0.57
C LYS A 383 26.52 12.57 -0.67
N VAL A 384 25.85 11.95 0.31
CA VAL A 384 25.59 10.50 0.34
C VAL A 384 24.61 10.09 -0.76
N ILE A 385 23.63 10.93 -1.07
CA ILE A 385 22.68 10.72 -2.16
C ILE A 385 23.32 11.07 -3.50
N ARG A 386 23.97 12.23 -3.56
CA ARG A 386 24.56 12.77 -4.80
C ARG A 386 25.63 11.86 -5.42
N ARG A 387 26.41 11.16 -4.61
CA ARG A 387 27.43 10.21 -5.10
C ARG A 387 26.87 8.98 -5.81
N GLU A 388 25.58 8.68 -5.58
CA GLU A 388 24.87 7.60 -6.27
C GLU A 388 24.28 8.04 -7.61
N VAL A 389 24.36 9.33 -7.95
CA VAL A 389 23.84 9.92 -9.18
C VAL A 389 24.93 9.95 -10.24
N PRO A 390 24.84 9.15 -11.32
CA PRO A 390 25.83 9.19 -12.41
C PRO A 390 25.75 10.49 -13.23
N LEU A 391 24.55 11.08 -13.32
CA LEU A 391 24.28 12.28 -14.11
C LEU A 391 24.88 13.54 -13.47
N LYS A 392 25.67 14.27 -14.25
CA LYS A 392 26.26 15.55 -13.82
C LYS A 392 25.67 16.71 -14.61
N PRO A 393 25.50 17.90 -13.98
CA PRO A 393 25.09 19.09 -14.71
C PRO A 393 25.96 19.36 -15.94
N GLY A 394 25.32 19.58 -17.10
CA GLY A 394 25.97 19.80 -18.38
C GLY A 394 26.17 18.55 -19.25
N ASP A 395 26.15 17.35 -18.70
CA ASP A 395 26.20 16.10 -19.47
C ASP A 395 24.95 15.95 -20.36
N TRP A 396 25.00 15.08 -21.37
CA TRP A 396 23.80 14.68 -22.07
C TRP A 396 22.87 13.93 -21.12
N PHE A 397 21.59 14.27 -21.16
CA PHE A 397 20.60 13.66 -20.30
C PHE A 397 20.42 12.16 -20.67
N ASN A 398 20.76 11.30 -19.74
CA ASN A 398 20.66 9.84 -19.95
C ASN A 398 19.51 9.29 -19.08
N SER A 399 18.44 8.86 -19.71
CA SER A 399 17.27 8.29 -18.98
C SER A 399 17.59 6.96 -18.30
N VAL A 400 18.53 6.18 -18.82
CA VAL A 400 18.99 4.94 -18.18
C VAL A 400 19.69 5.23 -16.86
N ASP A 401 20.44 6.33 -16.80
CA ASP A 401 21.10 6.78 -15.56
C ASP A 401 20.12 7.31 -14.52
N VAL A 402 18.93 7.80 -14.94
CA VAL A 402 17.84 8.13 -14.02
C VAL A 402 17.34 6.88 -13.30
N ASP A 403 17.09 5.80 -14.05
CA ASP A 403 16.66 4.51 -13.48
C ASP A 403 17.77 3.84 -12.65
N THR A 404 19.03 3.98 -13.12
CA THR A 404 20.20 3.55 -12.36
C THR A 404 20.30 4.29 -11.02
N THR A 405 20.07 5.61 -11.02
CA THR A 405 20.04 6.42 -9.80
C THR A 405 18.98 5.90 -8.82
N ARG A 406 17.74 5.69 -9.31
CA ARG A 406 16.64 5.14 -8.50
C ARG A 406 17.02 3.80 -7.89
N THR A 407 17.59 2.91 -8.68
CA THR A 407 18.01 1.57 -8.23
C THR A 407 19.12 1.64 -7.19
N ARG A 408 20.15 2.48 -7.41
CA ARG A 408 21.25 2.66 -6.46
C ARG A 408 20.75 3.21 -5.13
N LEU A 409 19.87 4.23 -5.14
CA LEU A 409 19.30 4.80 -3.92
C LEU A 409 18.44 3.76 -3.17
N LYS A 410 17.65 2.96 -3.84
CA LYS A 410 16.90 1.85 -3.21
C LYS A 410 17.83 0.80 -2.59
N ASN A 411 18.92 0.48 -3.25
CA ASN A 411 19.90 -0.50 -2.79
C ASN A 411 20.71 -0.05 -1.56
N LEU A 412 20.81 1.27 -1.31
CA LEU A 412 21.38 1.78 -0.05
C LEU A 412 20.60 1.30 1.17
N ASN A 413 19.31 1.03 1.01
CA ASN A 413 18.41 0.62 2.08
C ASN A 413 18.26 1.68 3.20
N TYR A 414 18.45 2.97 2.87
CA TYR A 414 18.28 4.09 3.79
C TYR A 414 16.90 4.73 3.72
N PHE A 415 16.14 4.40 2.67
CA PHE A 415 14.87 5.02 2.32
C PHE A 415 13.75 3.99 2.26
N ASN A 416 12.53 4.39 2.65
CA ASN A 416 11.29 3.68 2.38
C ASN A 416 10.96 3.77 0.89
N ASP A 417 11.14 4.97 0.32
CA ASP A 417 10.99 5.24 -1.11
C ASP A 417 12.03 6.25 -1.59
N ALA A 418 12.39 6.15 -2.88
CA ALA A 418 13.26 7.07 -3.57
C ALA A 418 12.68 7.33 -4.97
N GLN A 419 12.10 8.49 -5.16
CA GLN A 419 11.54 8.94 -6.43
C GLN A 419 12.56 9.77 -7.17
N VAL A 420 12.85 9.38 -8.41
CA VAL A 420 13.76 10.11 -9.29
C VAL A 420 12.98 10.48 -10.54
N SER A 421 12.84 11.76 -10.80
CA SER A 421 12.06 12.30 -11.92
C SER A 421 12.82 13.41 -12.64
N ALA A 422 12.50 13.61 -13.90
CA ALA A 422 13.01 14.70 -14.70
C ALA A 422 11.93 15.78 -14.88
N SER A 423 12.33 17.04 -14.82
CA SER A 423 11.46 18.17 -15.11
C SER A 423 12.12 19.14 -16.11
N PRO A 424 11.34 19.93 -16.87
CA PRO A 424 11.92 20.93 -17.77
C PRO A 424 12.79 21.93 -17.02
N GLY A 425 14.05 22.11 -17.45
CA GLY A 425 15.00 23.10 -16.90
C GLY A 425 15.14 24.38 -17.75
N GLY A 426 14.40 24.46 -18.87
CA GLY A 426 14.51 25.55 -19.85
C GLY A 426 15.73 25.41 -20.76
N GLY A 427 15.71 26.05 -21.95
CA GLY A 427 16.86 26.15 -22.85
C GLY A 427 17.51 24.83 -23.30
N GLY A 428 16.76 23.74 -23.41
CA GLY A 428 17.31 22.43 -23.78
C GLY A 428 17.90 21.64 -22.60
N TYR A 429 17.63 22.06 -21.36
CA TYR A 429 18.05 21.36 -20.15
C TYR A 429 16.86 20.65 -19.49
N ARG A 430 17.17 19.57 -18.76
CA ARG A 430 16.27 18.88 -17.84
C ARG A 430 16.87 18.84 -16.46
N ASP A 431 16.12 19.28 -15.48
CA ASP A 431 16.49 19.17 -14.08
C ASP A 431 16.12 17.77 -13.57
N LEU A 432 17.02 17.17 -12.77
CA LEU A 432 16.78 15.91 -12.09
C LEU A 432 16.29 16.21 -10.67
N ASN A 433 15.11 15.73 -10.32
CA ASN A 433 14.54 15.88 -8.98
C ASN A 433 14.53 14.53 -8.28
N ILE A 434 15.15 14.49 -7.12
CA ILE A 434 15.28 13.32 -6.26
C ILE A 434 14.55 13.62 -4.96
N LEU A 435 13.47 12.89 -4.71
CA LEU A 435 12.71 12.94 -3.46
C LEU A 435 12.89 11.62 -2.72
N VAL A 436 13.40 11.69 -1.50
CA VAL A 436 13.61 10.51 -0.67
C VAL A 436 12.75 10.55 0.59
N ASP A 437 12.26 9.39 1.00
CA ASP A 437 11.59 9.16 2.28
C ASP A 437 12.49 8.30 3.17
N GLU A 438 13.07 8.90 4.20
CA GLU A 438 14.07 8.28 5.04
C GLU A 438 13.49 7.33 6.08
N LYS A 439 14.05 6.14 6.19
CA LYS A 439 13.71 5.18 7.24
C LYS A 439 14.73 5.14 8.37
N LYS A 440 14.42 4.35 9.38
CA LYS A 440 15.40 4.02 10.43
C LYS A 440 16.43 3.05 9.85
N THR A 441 17.71 3.37 10.00
CA THR A 441 18.85 2.61 9.46
C THR A 441 19.64 1.87 10.54
N GLY A 442 19.31 2.12 11.81
CA GLY A 442 19.85 1.38 12.95
C GLY A 442 19.00 0.18 13.32
N SER A 443 19.62 -0.92 13.63
CA SER A 443 18.99 -2.12 14.14
C SER A 443 19.73 -2.68 15.35
N LEU A 444 18.97 -3.24 16.29
CA LEU A 444 19.44 -4.00 17.43
C LEU A 444 18.84 -5.41 17.32
N SER A 445 19.68 -6.39 17.17
CA SER A 445 19.30 -7.80 17.11
C SER A 445 19.85 -8.52 18.33
N PHE A 446 19.03 -9.35 18.94
CA PHE A 446 19.46 -10.25 20.02
C PHE A 446 18.80 -11.61 19.85
N GLY A 447 19.45 -12.63 20.33
CA GLY A 447 18.91 -13.98 20.26
C GLY A 447 19.70 -14.94 21.13
N VAL A 448 19.13 -16.13 21.28
CA VAL A 448 19.73 -17.26 21.98
C VAL A 448 19.71 -18.45 21.04
N GLY A 449 20.81 -19.14 20.93
CA GLY A 449 20.97 -20.35 20.15
C GLY A 449 21.55 -21.47 20.99
N PHE A 450 21.32 -22.72 20.56
CA PHE A 450 21.95 -23.89 21.09
C PHE A 450 22.61 -24.67 19.97
N SER A 451 23.85 -25.05 20.16
CA SER A 451 24.57 -25.96 19.27
C SER A 451 25.27 -27.07 20.06
N SER A 452 25.56 -28.17 19.40
CA SER A 452 26.31 -29.27 20.02
C SER A 452 27.78 -28.92 20.34
N ILE A 453 28.28 -27.83 19.77
CA ILE A 453 29.66 -27.34 19.94
C ILE A 453 29.71 -26.20 20.96
N ASP A 454 28.90 -25.15 20.75
CA ASP A 454 28.95 -23.93 21.57
C ASP A 454 28.03 -24.00 22.81
N ASN A 455 27.26 -25.10 22.99
CA ASN A 455 26.20 -25.21 24.00
C ASN A 455 25.18 -24.06 23.89
N LEU A 456 24.81 -23.42 24.98
CA LEU A 456 23.93 -22.27 25.01
C LEU A 456 24.71 -20.97 24.74
N VAL A 457 24.36 -20.28 23.68
CA VAL A 457 24.99 -19.01 23.27
C VAL A 457 23.94 -17.92 23.10
N GLY A 458 24.17 -16.80 23.76
CA GLY A 458 23.45 -15.55 23.53
C GLY A 458 24.24 -14.61 22.63
N TYR A 459 23.54 -13.80 21.81
CA TYR A 459 24.19 -12.75 21.03
C TYR A 459 23.39 -11.46 21.05
N VAL A 460 24.12 -10.34 20.92
CA VAL A 460 23.59 -8.99 20.71
C VAL A 460 24.40 -8.38 19.57
N THR A 461 23.69 -7.85 18.56
CA THR A 461 24.31 -7.14 17.44
C THR A 461 23.65 -5.81 17.25
N VAL A 462 24.45 -4.76 17.22
CA VAL A 462 24.05 -3.40 16.84
C VAL A 462 24.59 -3.12 15.44
N GLU A 463 23.71 -2.73 14.54
CA GLU A 463 24.08 -2.34 13.18
C GLU A 463 23.51 -0.98 12.85
N GLN A 464 24.32 -0.12 12.22
CA GLN A 464 23.89 1.16 11.64
C GLN A 464 24.43 1.25 10.22
N THR A 465 23.54 1.15 9.23
CA THR A 465 23.94 1.11 7.81
C THR A 465 24.21 2.48 7.21
N ASN A 466 23.68 3.55 7.81
CA ASN A 466 23.92 4.94 7.41
C ASN A 466 24.66 5.68 8.56
N PHE A 467 25.77 5.11 9.04
CA PHE A 467 26.52 5.64 10.16
C PHE A 467 27.28 6.92 9.78
N ASP A 468 27.49 7.80 10.74
CA ASP A 468 28.32 9.01 10.62
C ASP A 468 29.24 9.12 11.83
N LEU A 469 30.48 8.70 11.66
CA LEU A 469 31.51 8.77 12.71
C LEU A 469 31.77 10.20 13.18
N PHE A 470 31.61 11.17 12.29
CA PHE A 470 31.90 12.60 12.57
C PHE A 470 30.68 13.38 13.08
N ASN A 471 29.54 12.68 13.34
CA ASN A 471 28.37 13.27 13.96
C ASN A 471 28.02 12.53 15.27
N PRO A 472 28.72 12.78 16.38
CA PRO A 472 28.59 12.03 17.62
C PRO A 472 27.23 12.21 18.31
N TRP A 473 26.45 13.23 17.95
CA TRP A 473 25.13 13.48 18.51
C TRP A 473 24.03 12.59 17.93
N ARG A 474 24.19 12.11 16.70
CA ARG A 474 23.18 11.32 15.99
C ARG A 474 23.72 9.99 15.46
N PHE A 475 25.02 9.91 15.18
CA PHE A 475 25.68 8.75 14.55
C PHE A 475 25.01 8.26 13.27
N THR A 476 24.35 9.15 12.50
CA THR A 476 23.61 8.78 11.30
C THR A 476 23.69 9.85 10.23
N GLY A 477 23.61 9.43 8.97
CA GLY A 477 23.56 10.32 7.80
C GLY A 477 24.87 10.41 7.00
N GLY A 478 25.96 9.79 7.43
CA GLY A 478 27.27 9.82 6.78
C GLY A 478 27.46 8.79 5.66
N GLY A 479 26.58 7.77 5.60
CA GLY A 479 26.68 6.71 4.61
C GLY A 479 27.75 5.66 4.89
N GLN A 480 28.31 5.64 6.11
CA GLN A 480 29.19 4.60 6.60
C GLN A 480 28.37 3.41 7.13
N ARG A 481 28.97 2.25 7.22
CA ARG A 481 28.38 1.07 7.87
C ARG A 481 29.14 0.76 9.14
N PHE A 482 28.42 0.72 10.25
CA PHE A 482 28.94 0.33 11.55
C PHE A 482 28.24 -0.94 12.03
N THR A 483 29.00 -1.89 12.55
CA THR A 483 28.47 -3.09 13.18
C THR A 483 29.27 -3.40 14.44
N ALA A 484 28.57 -3.65 15.54
CA ALA A 484 29.18 -4.18 16.77
C ALA A 484 28.40 -5.40 17.20
N SER A 485 29.10 -6.49 17.48
CA SER A 485 28.50 -7.76 17.87
C SER A 485 29.20 -8.33 19.08
N VAL A 486 28.40 -8.78 20.05
CA VAL A 486 28.83 -9.56 21.21
C VAL A 486 28.14 -10.90 21.16
N ARG A 487 28.89 -11.96 21.30
CA ARG A 487 28.39 -13.31 21.46
C ARG A 487 29.01 -13.92 22.71
N ALA A 488 28.18 -14.44 23.60
CA ALA A 488 28.61 -15.03 24.86
C ALA A 488 27.84 -16.32 25.13
N GLY A 489 28.58 -17.34 25.48
CA GLY A 489 28.10 -18.67 25.83
C GLY A 489 29.03 -19.35 26.81
N GLN A 490 28.80 -20.63 27.07
CA GLN A 490 29.64 -21.44 27.96
C GLN A 490 31.02 -21.65 27.36
N GLU A 491 31.06 -21.99 26.08
CA GLU A 491 32.27 -22.40 25.36
C GLU A 491 32.79 -21.29 24.40
N ARG A 492 32.14 -20.15 24.36
CA ARG A 492 32.48 -19.11 23.39
C ARG A 492 32.23 -17.69 23.91
N ARG A 493 33.21 -16.83 23.68
CA ARG A 493 33.09 -15.37 23.94
C ARG A 493 33.70 -14.58 22.79
N ASP A 494 32.84 -13.98 21.98
CA ASP A 494 33.28 -13.18 20.83
C ASP A 494 32.82 -11.72 20.99
N PHE A 495 33.71 -10.82 20.67
CA PHE A 495 33.40 -9.43 20.43
C PHE A 495 33.93 -9.03 19.07
N SER A 496 33.15 -8.34 18.26
CA SER A 496 33.65 -7.71 17.04
C SER A 496 33.04 -6.33 16.83
N MET A 497 33.82 -5.43 16.30
CA MET A 497 33.38 -4.09 15.91
C MET A 497 33.99 -3.75 14.57
N SER A 498 33.16 -3.38 13.60
CA SER A 498 33.60 -3.01 12.26
C SER A 498 33.02 -1.67 11.82
N LEU A 499 33.82 -0.92 11.08
CA LEU A 499 33.43 0.33 10.42
C LEU A 499 33.90 0.30 8.98
N VAL A 500 32.97 0.62 8.06
CA VAL A 500 33.26 0.65 6.62
C VAL A 500 32.80 1.99 6.04
N GLU A 501 33.71 2.72 5.43
CA GLU A 501 33.44 3.87 4.57
C GLU A 501 33.41 3.41 3.10
N PRO A 502 32.25 3.33 2.45
CA PRO A 502 32.15 2.78 1.09
C PRO A 502 32.65 3.73 -0.01
N TRP A 503 32.78 5.02 0.31
CA TRP A 503 33.24 6.06 -0.62
C TRP A 503 34.43 6.83 -0.05
N PHE A 504 35.51 6.11 0.23
CA PHE A 504 36.71 6.72 0.78
C PHE A 504 37.32 7.73 -0.20
N MET A 505 37.58 8.93 0.30
CA MET A 505 38.07 10.10 -0.50
C MET A 505 37.12 10.45 -1.67
N ASP A 506 35.81 10.29 -1.50
CA ASP A 506 34.78 10.55 -2.52
C ASP A 506 34.96 9.75 -3.82
N ARG A 507 35.61 8.58 -3.72
CA ARG A 507 35.80 7.64 -4.82
C ARG A 507 35.08 6.33 -4.53
N GLN A 508 34.77 5.56 -5.54
CA GLN A 508 34.27 4.19 -5.39
C GLN A 508 35.38 3.27 -4.88
N LEU A 509 35.80 3.54 -3.65
CA LEU A 509 36.85 2.81 -2.93
C LEU A 509 36.36 2.62 -1.49
N SER A 510 36.11 1.40 -1.07
CA SER A 510 35.69 1.14 0.31
C SER A 510 36.93 0.95 1.19
N LEU A 511 37.03 1.75 2.25
CA LEU A 511 37.96 1.52 3.36
C LEU A 511 37.18 0.91 4.52
N GLY A 512 37.62 -0.23 5.03
CA GLY A 512 37.01 -0.84 6.20
C GLY A 512 38.04 -1.25 7.23
N GLY A 513 37.62 -1.27 8.49
CA GLY A 513 38.39 -1.79 9.60
C GLY A 513 37.52 -2.65 10.52
N GLU A 514 38.12 -3.64 11.12
CA GLU A 514 37.50 -4.53 12.11
C GLU A 514 38.43 -4.71 13.29
N LEU A 515 37.87 -4.62 14.50
CA LEU A 515 38.49 -5.07 15.75
C LEU A 515 37.76 -6.32 16.20
N PHE A 516 38.48 -7.34 16.61
CA PHE A 516 37.87 -8.59 17.06
C PHE A 516 38.60 -9.18 18.24
N TYR A 517 37.83 -9.85 19.09
CA TYR A 517 38.26 -10.68 20.19
C TYR A 517 37.38 -11.93 20.14
N ARG A 518 38.02 -13.10 20.03
CA ARG A 518 37.37 -14.41 19.92
C ARG A 518 38.05 -15.39 20.85
N ASN A 519 37.32 -15.84 21.83
CA ASN A 519 37.75 -16.89 22.74
C ASN A 519 36.89 -18.11 22.51
N ALA A 520 37.51 -19.21 22.09
CA ALA A 520 36.90 -20.50 21.82
C ALA A 520 37.49 -21.57 22.76
N LEU A 521 36.71 -21.96 23.77
CA LEU A 521 37.06 -22.95 24.80
C LEU A 521 36.86 -24.41 24.32
N TYR A 522 36.29 -24.60 23.16
CA TYR A 522 35.94 -25.91 22.59
C TYR A 522 36.84 -26.33 21.43
N PHE A 523 37.89 -25.60 21.14
CA PHE A 523 38.70 -25.82 19.93
C PHE A 523 39.49 -27.14 20.03
N SER A 524 39.86 -27.51 21.25
CA SER A 524 40.56 -28.76 21.56
C SER A 524 40.27 -29.18 23.00
N ASP A 525 40.33 -30.48 23.28
CA ASP A 525 40.30 -31.03 24.65
C ASP A 525 41.59 -30.75 25.42
N TYR A 526 42.59 -30.16 24.78
CA TYR A 526 43.92 -29.97 25.35
C TYR A 526 44.32 -28.49 25.50
N TYR A 527 43.58 -27.54 24.87
CA TYR A 527 43.90 -26.12 24.96
C TYR A 527 42.72 -25.25 24.58
N ASP A 528 42.63 -24.13 25.21
CA ASP A 528 41.78 -23.00 24.82
C ASP A 528 42.49 -22.09 23.83
N GLN A 529 41.72 -21.52 22.91
CA GLN A 529 42.27 -20.60 21.92
C GLN A 529 41.65 -19.23 22.04
N LEU A 530 42.51 -18.22 22.26
CA LEU A 530 42.14 -16.81 22.23
C LEU A 530 42.75 -16.13 21.01
N ASN A 531 41.90 -15.56 20.16
CA ASN A 531 42.29 -14.76 19.00
C ASN A 531 41.86 -13.32 19.19
N MET A 532 42.79 -12.39 19.25
CA MET A 532 42.48 -10.96 19.28
C MET A 532 43.26 -10.20 18.21
N GLY A 533 42.65 -9.21 17.60
CA GLY A 533 43.35 -8.49 16.56
C GLY A 533 42.53 -7.37 15.89
N ALA A 534 43.15 -6.86 14.86
CA ALA A 534 42.57 -5.84 14.00
C ALA A 534 42.84 -6.15 12.54
N SER A 535 41.91 -5.79 11.67
CA SER A 535 42.12 -5.81 10.23
C SER A 535 41.73 -4.50 9.59
N VAL A 536 42.40 -4.16 8.50
CA VAL A 536 42.08 -3.01 7.64
C VAL A 536 42.07 -3.47 6.21
N PHE A 537 41.06 -3.07 5.44
CA PHE A 537 40.99 -3.43 4.04
C PHE A 537 40.62 -2.26 3.14
N LEU A 538 41.09 -2.34 1.93
CA LEU A 538 40.68 -1.50 0.81
C LEU A 538 40.00 -2.40 -0.24
N ARG A 539 38.82 -1.99 -0.73
CA ARG A 539 38.09 -2.71 -1.74
C ARG A 539 37.69 -1.75 -2.88
N LYS A 540 38.07 -2.09 -4.11
CA LYS A 540 37.74 -1.34 -5.33
C LYS A 540 36.89 -2.19 -6.25
N PRO A 541 35.71 -1.73 -6.69
CA PRO A 541 34.95 -2.44 -7.70
C PRO A 541 35.67 -2.37 -9.06
N LEU A 542 35.65 -3.49 -9.78
CA LEU A 542 36.18 -3.66 -11.15
C LEU A 542 35.01 -3.97 -12.09
N GLY A 543 34.21 -2.94 -12.43
CA GLY A 543 32.96 -3.11 -13.14
C GLY A 543 31.82 -3.59 -12.23
N GLU A 544 30.78 -4.20 -12.82
CA GLU A 544 29.53 -4.56 -12.12
C GLU A 544 29.63 -5.86 -11.31
N LYS A 545 30.48 -6.79 -11.72
CA LYS A 545 30.49 -8.20 -11.22
C LYS A 545 31.77 -8.60 -10.50
N ALA A 546 32.80 -7.75 -10.48
CA ALA A 546 34.10 -8.05 -9.88
C ALA A 546 34.59 -6.94 -8.97
N TYR A 547 35.44 -7.28 -8.04
CA TYR A 547 36.14 -6.32 -7.20
C TYR A 547 37.55 -6.83 -6.83
N LEU A 548 38.44 -5.90 -6.54
CA LEU A 548 39.74 -6.15 -5.94
C LEU A 548 39.68 -5.76 -4.46
N LYS A 549 40.11 -6.65 -3.55
CA LYS A 549 40.24 -6.38 -2.12
C LYS A 549 41.68 -6.66 -1.68
N GLY A 550 42.33 -5.69 -1.04
CA GLY A 550 43.53 -5.86 -0.27
C GLY A 550 43.21 -5.77 1.22
N GLU A 551 43.64 -6.72 2.00
CA GLU A 551 43.42 -6.76 3.45
C GLU A 551 44.74 -7.01 4.17
N TYR A 552 44.98 -6.22 5.20
CA TYR A 552 46.03 -6.47 6.17
C TYR A 552 45.39 -6.79 7.52
N ARG A 553 45.80 -7.92 8.11
CA ARG A 553 45.31 -8.39 9.41
C ARG A 553 46.51 -8.54 10.35
N PHE A 554 46.38 -7.97 11.54
CA PHE A 554 47.25 -8.21 12.67
C PHE A 554 46.47 -9.01 13.73
N GLU A 555 46.98 -10.17 14.13
CA GLU A 555 46.31 -11.06 15.03
C GLU A 555 47.30 -11.66 16.03
N ARG A 556 46.92 -11.68 17.29
CA ARG A 556 47.59 -12.39 18.36
C ARG A 556 46.77 -13.65 18.68
N ILE A 557 47.42 -14.78 18.65
CA ILE A 557 46.82 -16.07 19.01
C ILE A 557 47.50 -16.50 20.30
N GLU A 558 46.71 -16.73 21.32
CA GLU A 558 47.16 -17.34 22.60
C GLU A 558 46.52 -18.72 22.71
N LEU A 559 47.35 -19.68 23.08
CA LEU A 559 46.93 -21.04 23.38
C LEU A 559 47.20 -21.27 24.86
N ASP A 560 46.17 -21.59 25.61
CA ASP A 560 46.24 -21.93 27.03
C ASP A 560 46.00 -23.44 27.16
N ALA A 561 47.02 -24.16 27.61
CA ALA A 561 46.93 -25.61 27.75
C ALA A 561 46.23 -25.93 29.08
N ASP A 562 45.20 -26.76 29.03
CA ASP A 562 44.59 -27.33 30.20
C ASP A 562 45.57 -28.34 30.81
N ASP A 563 46.06 -28.07 32.04
CA ASP A 563 46.92 -28.94 32.81
C ASP A 563 46.19 -30.22 33.31
#